data_f0705bd62cf1551530fa10b22891d611
#
_entry.id   f0705bd62cf1551530fa10b22891d611
#
_cell.length_a   1.000
_cell.length_b   1.000
_cell.length_c   1.000
_cell.angle_alpha   90.00
_cell.angle_beta   90.00
_cell.angle_gamma   90.00
#
_symmetry.space_group_name_H-M   'P 1'
#
loop_
_entity.id
_entity.type
_entity.pdbx_description
1 polymer ?
#
loop_
_entity_poly.entity_id
_entity_poly.type
_entity_poly.pdbx_seq_one_letter_code
_entity_poly.pdbx_strand_id
1 'polypeptide(L)'
;MTFRFLCWLTGLLLCTAAYAIPQRVISLAPHATEMAYAAGMGEQLIAVSAWSDYPPEAEKLEQVASWQGINLERILALKPDLILAWREGNPQRPLEQLANFSIPIVYLDAKTLDDIPASLRQLATYSRHPEQAERAATNFQQEIGKLQHAGERHNVAPLRVFIQFGTQPLFTSSKATLQSQIVSLCGAENVFSDSPVPWPQVSREQVLRREPQAIIVGGAPERIASVQAFWQPQLTVPVITVNEDWFSRSGPRLLLAAQQICSQLAELKPTLSSAK
;
A
#
# COMPACT_ATOMS: atom_id res chain seq x y z
N MET A 1 -69.14 -14.88 35.69
CA MET A 1 -68.16 -15.54 34.79
C MET A 1 -67.28 -14.48 34.16
N THR A 2 -66.13 -14.23 34.75
CA THR A 2 -65.15 -13.20 34.28
C THR A 2 -63.94 -13.87 33.69
N PHE A 3 -63.75 -13.76 32.38
CA PHE A 3 -62.61 -14.30 31.61
C PHE A 3 -61.42 -13.34 31.75
N ARG A 4 -60.37 -13.73 32.47
CA ARG A 4 -59.10 -13.00 32.57
C ARG A 4 -58.22 -13.40 31.38
N PHE A 5 -58.10 -12.51 30.41
CA PHE A 5 -57.09 -12.60 29.36
C PHE A 5 -55.73 -12.21 29.92
N LEU A 6 -54.83 -13.20 30.05
CA LEU A 6 -53.46 -13.00 30.43
C LEU A 6 -52.61 -12.79 29.15
N CYS A 7 -52.33 -11.54 28.80
CA CYS A 7 -51.39 -11.21 27.72
C CYS A 7 -49.97 -11.57 28.13
N TRP A 8 -49.46 -12.63 27.55
CA TRP A 8 -48.02 -12.94 27.58
C TRP A 8 -47.31 -12.01 26.59
N LEU A 9 -46.66 -10.97 27.10
CA LEU A 9 -45.79 -10.10 26.34
C LEU A 9 -44.40 -10.80 26.26
N THR A 10 -44.17 -11.64 25.25
CA THR A 10 -42.88 -12.19 24.91
C THR A 10 -42.04 -11.06 24.30
N GLY A 11 -41.26 -10.40 25.16
CA GLY A 11 -40.24 -9.47 24.71
C GLY A 11 -39.16 -10.23 23.96
N LEU A 12 -39.13 -10.14 22.64
CA LEU A 12 -38.06 -10.59 21.79
C LEU A 12 -36.86 -9.68 22.05
N LEU A 13 -35.97 -10.06 22.95
CA LEU A 13 -34.64 -9.45 23.09
C LEU A 13 -33.90 -9.75 21.79
N LEU A 14 -33.95 -8.83 20.85
CA LEU A 14 -33.00 -8.75 19.73
C LEU A 14 -31.61 -8.43 20.32
N CYS A 15 -30.87 -9.46 20.68
CA CYS A 15 -29.45 -9.37 20.96
C CYS A 15 -28.76 -8.98 19.66
N THR A 16 -28.64 -7.68 19.37
CA THR A 16 -27.70 -7.21 18.38
C THR A 16 -26.33 -7.56 18.92
N ALA A 17 -25.64 -8.49 18.26
CA ALA A 17 -24.22 -8.77 18.53
C ALA A 17 -23.46 -7.47 18.23
N ALA A 18 -23.30 -6.63 19.23
CA ALA A 18 -22.40 -5.50 19.17
C ALA A 18 -20.98 -6.10 19.09
N TYR A 19 -20.37 -6.09 17.91
CA TYR A 19 -18.96 -6.41 17.78
C TYR A 19 -18.19 -5.40 18.66
N ALA A 20 -17.61 -5.89 19.74
CA ALA A 20 -16.79 -5.05 20.60
C ALA A 20 -15.60 -4.53 19.78
N ILE A 21 -15.34 -3.22 19.86
CA ILE A 21 -14.18 -2.60 19.20
C ILE A 21 -12.91 -3.25 19.75
N PRO A 22 -12.03 -3.79 18.90
CA PRO A 22 -10.77 -4.41 19.31
C PRO A 22 -9.94 -3.48 20.17
N GLN A 23 -9.34 -4.03 21.23
CA GLN A 23 -8.51 -3.27 22.16
C GLN A 23 -7.02 -3.60 22.02
N ARG A 24 -6.71 -4.75 21.43
CA ARG A 24 -5.37 -5.34 21.37
C ARG A 24 -5.06 -5.79 19.95
N VAL A 25 -4.67 -4.85 19.11
CA VAL A 25 -4.43 -5.08 17.68
C VAL A 25 -2.95 -5.33 17.43
N ILE A 26 -2.64 -6.31 16.60
CA ILE A 26 -1.27 -6.57 16.10
C ILE A 26 -1.25 -6.37 14.59
N SER A 27 -0.26 -5.62 14.10
CA SER A 27 -0.02 -5.43 12.67
C SER A 27 1.20 -6.23 12.22
N LEU A 28 1.04 -7.05 11.18
CA LEU A 28 2.07 -7.95 10.66
C LEU A 28 2.77 -7.44 9.39
N ALA A 29 2.51 -6.19 9.00
CA ALA A 29 3.18 -5.57 7.85
C ALA A 29 3.31 -4.05 8.02
N PRO A 30 4.37 -3.40 7.51
CA PRO A 30 4.56 -1.95 7.68
C PRO A 30 3.41 -1.11 7.14
N HIS A 31 2.91 -1.40 5.94
CA HIS A 31 1.77 -0.69 5.36
C HIS A 31 0.47 -0.90 6.17
N ALA A 32 0.28 -2.09 6.79
CA ALA A 32 -0.85 -2.36 7.65
C ALA A 32 -0.77 -1.54 8.94
N THR A 33 0.44 -1.31 9.47
CA THR A 33 0.67 -0.40 10.59
C THR A 33 0.29 1.04 10.21
N GLU A 34 0.75 1.53 9.07
CA GLU A 34 0.40 2.87 8.57
C GLU A 34 -1.12 3.03 8.36
N MET A 35 -1.77 2.00 7.80
CA MET A 35 -3.21 1.97 7.61
C MET A 35 -3.96 2.03 8.95
N ALA A 36 -3.51 1.27 9.97
CA ALA A 36 -4.09 1.29 11.29
C ALA A 36 -4.01 2.68 11.94
N TYR A 37 -2.85 3.33 11.90
CA TYR A 37 -2.69 4.69 12.41
C TYR A 37 -3.57 5.69 11.65
N ALA A 38 -3.60 5.63 10.32
CA ALA A 38 -4.43 6.50 9.50
C ALA A 38 -5.94 6.29 9.76
N ALA A 39 -6.32 5.07 10.13
CA ALA A 39 -7.70 4.74 10.52
C ALA A 39 -8.04 5.08 11.98
N GLY A 40 -7.13 5.71 12.74
CA GLY A 40 -7.37 6.07 14.14
C GLY A 40 -7.26 4.92 15.13
N MET A 41 -6.54 3.83 14.76
CA MET A 41 -6.35 2.65 15.60
C MET A 41 -4.99 2.66 16.33
N GLY A 42 -4.22 3.73 16.30
CA GLY A 42 -2.86 3.78 16.86
C GLY A 42 -2.78 3.36 18.33
N GLU A 43 -3.72 3.80 19.17
CA GLU A 43 -3.78 3.43 20.58
C GLU A 43 -4.18 1.97 20.83
N GLN A 44 -4.75 1.30 19.83
CA GLN A 44 -5.15 -0.11 19.91
C GLN A 44 -3.99 -1.05 19.53
N LEU A 45 -2.95 -0.54 18.83
CA LEU A 45 -1.78 -1.32 18.44
C LEU A 45 -0.92 -1.65 19.67
N ILE A 46 -0.64 -2.94 19.87
CA ILE A 46 0.19 -3.45 20.97
C ILE A 46 1.50 -4.05 20.47
N ALA A 47 1.57 -4.46 19.20
CA ALA A 47 2.78 -4.96 18.56
C ALA A 47 2.67 -4.79 17.03
N VAL A 48 3.82 -4.77 16.36
CA VAL A 48 3.95 -4.52 14.93
C VAL A 48 4.95 -5.48 14.28
N SER A 49 5.09 -5.41 12.96
CA SER A 49 6.19 -6.05 12.24
C SER A 49 7.46 -5.21 12.28
N ALA A 50 8.60 -5.82 11.99
CA ALA A 50 9.82 -5.10 11.64
C ALA A 50 9.53 -4.10 10.50
N TRP A 51 10.28 -3.00 10.48
CA TRP A 51 10.14 -1.89 9.51
C TRP A 51 8.81 -1.11 9.62
N SER A 52 8.05 -1.29 10.69
CA SER A 52 6.91 -0.44 11.03
C SER A 52 7.41 0.84 11.74
N ASP A 53 7.97 1.75 10.95
CA ASP A 53 8.67 2.96 11.38
C ASP A 53 7.85 4.25 11.19
N TYR A 54 6.62 4.12 10.72
CA TYR A 54 5.72 5.25 10.52
C TYR A 54 4.31 4.96 11.05
N PRO A 55 3.72 5.92 11.77
CA PRO A 55 4.35 7.14 12.31
C PRO A 55 5.44 6.78 13.35
N PRO A 56 6.26 7.75 13.82
CA PRO A 56 7.37 7.47 14.75
C PRO A 56 6.97 6.75 16.04
N GLU A 57 5.70 6.88 16.46
CA GLU A 57 5.15 6.16 17.60
C GLU A 57 5.15 4.66 17.42
N ALA A 58 5.06 4.17 16.19
CA ALA A 58 5.07 2.74 15.86
C ALA A 58 6.42 2.08 16.20
N GLU A 59 7.53 2.80 16.10
CA GLU A 59 8.88 2.30 16.45
C GLU A 59 9.00 1.86 17.93
N LYS A 60 8.14 2.40 18.80
CA LYS A 60 8.13 2.08 20.23
C LYS A 60 7.43 0.77 20.54
N LEU A 61 6.70 0.22 19.59
CA LEU A 61 5.94 -1.00 19.75
C LEU A 61 6.82 -2.24 19.59
N GLU A 62 6.46 -3.29 20.28
CA GLU A 62 7.16 -4.57 20.18
C GLU A 62 7.04 -5.16 18.77
N GLN A 63 8.16 -5.67 18.23
CA GLN A 63 8.18 -6.32 16.93
C GLN A 63 7.98 -7.82 17.07
N VAL A 64 6.93 -8.36 16.45
CA VAL A 64 6.54 -9.78 16.53
C VAL A 64 6.57 -10.51 15.19
N ALA A 65 6.91 -9.80 14.11
CA ALA A 65 7.02 -10.36 12.76
C ALA A 65 8.14 -9.67 11.98
N SER A 66 8.74 -10.39 11.04
CA SER A 66 9.74 -9.88 10.10
C SER A 66 9.71 -10.70 8.80
N TRP A 67 10.60 -10.39 7.85
CA TRP A 67 10.81 -11.21 6.65
C TRP A 67 11.28 -12.65 6.98
N GLN A 68 11.85 -12.89 8.18
CA GLN A 68 12.27 -14.21 8.65
C GLN A 68 11.10 -15.05 9.17
N GLY A 69 9.98 -14.41 9.53
CA GLY A 69 8.79 -15.11 10.02
C GLY A 69 7.98 -14.34 11.05
N ILE A 70 7.02 -15.04 11.62
CA ILE A 70 6.07 -14.53 12.62
C ILE A 70 6.31 -15.29 13.93
N ASN A 71 6.48 -14.56 15.02
CA ASN A 71 6.64 -15.14 16.36
C ASN A 71 5.27 -15.48 16.96
N LEU A 72 4.76 -16.67 16.64
CA LEU A 72 3.44 -17.13 17.07
C LEU A 72 3.30 -17.17 18.60
N GLU A 73 4.32 -17.68 19.32
CA GLU A 73 4.28 -17.80 20.78
C GLU A 73 4.11 -16.42 21.42
N ARG A 74 4.86 -15.43 20.92
CA ARG A 74 4.78 -14.08 21.44
C ARG A 74 3.43 -13.42 21.13
N ILE A 75 2.91 -13.60 19.91
CA ILE A 75 1.59 -13.12 19.54
C ILE A 75 0.51 -13.71 20.46
N LEU A 76 0.52 -15.01 20.67
CA LEU A 76 -0.45 -15.67 21.55
C LEU A 76 -0.32 -15.20 23.02
N ALA A 77 0.91 -14.99 23.51
CA ALA A 77 1.15 -14.44 24.84
C ALA A 77 0.62 -13.01 25.00
N LEU A 78 0.63 -12.22 23.94
CA LEU A 78 0.08 -10.87 23.89
C LEU A 78 -1.45 -10.84 23.86
N LYS A 79 -2.13 -11.97 23.61
CA LYS A 79 -3.59 -12.10 23.57
C LYS A 79 -4.27 -11.01 22.73
N PRO A 80 -3.95 -10.92 21.42
CA PRO A 80 -4.63 -9.97 20.56
C PRO A 80 -6.08 -10.36 20.32
N ASP A 81 -6.92 -9.38 20.07
CA ASP A 81 -8.32 -9.56 19.67
C ASP A 81 -8.54 -9.19 18.20
N LEU A 82 -7.50 -8.70 17.50
CA LEU A 82 -7.47 -8.49 16.06
C LEU A 82 -6.03 -8.54 15.54
N ILE A 83 -5.87 -9.13 14.35
CA ILE A 83 -4.61 -9.11 13.60
C ILE A 83 -4.85 -8.44 12.24
N LEU A 84 -3.96 -7.51 11.88
CA LEU A 84 -3.88 -6.93 10.53
C LEU A 84 -2.74 -7.61 9.78
N ALA A 85 -3.03 -8.20 8.64
CA ALA A 85 -2.09 -9.03 7.89
C ALA A 85 -2.08 -8.70 6.39
N TRP A 86 -1.08 -9.22 5.68
CA TRP A 86 -0.89 -9.11 4.26
C TRP A 86 -0.65 -10.50 3.65
N ARG A 87 -1.59 -11.00 2.83
CA ARG A 87 -1.52 -12.38 2.28
C ARG A 87 -0.28 -12.64 1.45
N GLU A 88 0.13 -11.66 0.62
CA GLU A 88 1.24 -11.86 -0.29
C GLU A 88 2.61 -11.79 0.39
N GLY A 89 2.71 -11.18 1.57
CA GLY A 89 3.97 -10.98 2.29
C GLY A 89 4.09 -11.73 3.61
N ASN A 90 2.98 -12.08 4.24
CA ASN A 90 3.03 -12.87 5.47
C ASN A 90 2.97 -14.37 5.15
N PRO A 91 3.77 -15.23 5.82
CA PRO A 91 3.71 -16.67 5.64
C PRO A 91 2.32 -17.23 5.96
N GLN A 92 1.74 -18.00 5.03
CA GLN A 92 0.37 -18.51 5.15
C GLN A 92 0.17 -19.41 6.37
N ARG A 93 1.09 -20.34 6.62
CA ARG A 93 0.96 -21.32 7.71
C ARG A 93 0.82 -20.69 9.11
N PRO A 94 1.66 -19.71 9.52
CA PRO A 94 1.44 -18.98 10.77
C PRO A 94 0.10 -18.25 10.84
N LEU A 95 -0.38 -17.66 9.77
CA LEU A 95 -1.69 -16.98 9.73
C LEU A 95 -2.84 -17.98 9.94
N GLU A 96 -2.79 -19.15 9.31
CA GLU A 96 -3.76 -20.24 9.53
C GLU A 96 -3.75 -20.73 10.97
N GLN A 97 -2.57 -20.85 11.58
CA GLN A 97 -2.45 -21.23 12.99
C GLN A 97 -3.09 -20.18 13.92
N LEU A 98 -2.86 -18.88 13.68
CA LEU A 98 -3.49 -17.80 14.44
C LEU A 98 -5.02 -17.83 14.28
N ALA A 99 -5.53 -18.07 13.08
CA ALA A 99 -6.97 -18.21 12.82
C ALA A 99 -7.58 -19.40 13.60
N ASN A 100 -6.86 -20.52 13.76
CA ASN A 100 -7.30 -21.67 14.55
C ASN A 100 -7.44 -21.35 16.06
N PHE A 101 -6.77 -20.32 16.55
CA PHE A 101 -6.99 -19.80 17.90
C PHE A 101 -8.17 -18.83 17.99
N SER A 102 -9.01 -18.77 16.96
CA SER A 102 -10.18 -17.87 16.89
C SER A 102 -9.83 -16.39 17.00
N ILE A 103 -8.61 -15.99 16.58
CA ILE A 103 -8.21 -14.59 16.50
C ILE A 103 -8.64 -14.06 15.13
N PRO A 104 -9.49 -13.03 15.05
CA PRO A 104 -9.89 -12.42 13.79
C PRO A 104 -8.69 -11.85 13.05
N ILE A 105 -8.63 -12.08 11.73
CA ILE A 105 -7.57 -11.54 10.87
C ILE A 105 -8.22 -10.71 9.76
N VAL A 106 -7.84 -9.44 9.68
CA VAL A 106 -8.18 -8.54 8.59
C VAL A 106 -7.00 -8.43 7.65
N TYR A 107 -7.24 -8.71 6.38
CA TYR A 107 -6.22 -8.64 5.34
C TYR A 107 -6.28 -7.30 4.63
N LEU A 108 -5.12 -6.67 4.48
CA LEU A 108 -4.93 -5.37 3.81
C LEU A 108 -4.08 -5.60 2.55
N ASP A 109 -4.74 -6.05 1.49
CA ASP A 109 -4.13 -6.51 0.24
C ASP A 109 -4.50 -5.57 -0.92
N ALA A 110 -4.19 -4.28 -0.81
CA ALA A 110 -4.50 -3.31 -1.86
C ALA A 110 -3.78 -3.64 -3.18
N LYS A 111 -4.54 -3.84 -4.25
CA LYS A 111 -4.06 -4.11 -5.63
C LYS A 111 -4.32 -2.93 -6.56
N THR A 112 -5.25 -2.08 -6.20
CA THR A 112 -5.57 -0.85 -6.92
C THR A 112 -5.49 0.35 -5.99
N LEU A 113 -5.35 1.55 -6.57
CA LEU A 113 -5.35 2.78 -5.79
C LEU A 113 -6.66 2.97 -5.02
N ASP A 114 -7.78 2.46 -5.54
CA ASP A 114 -9.10 2.53 -4.88
C ASP A 114 -9.23 1.56 -3.70
N ASP A 115 -8.42 0.51 -3.63
CA ASP A 115 -8.42 -0.42 -2.50
C ASP A 115 -7.88 0.21 -1.22
N ILE A 116 -7.05 1.25 -1.32
CA ILE A 116 -6.49 1.95 -0.15
C ILE A 116 -7.59 2.66 0.64
N PRO A 117 -8.40 3.56 0.05
CA PRO A 117 -9.51 4.18 0.77
C PRO A 117 -10.59 3.16 1.18
N ALA A 118 -10.81 2.10 0.41
CA ALA A 118 -11.72 1.02 0.78
C ALA A 118 -11.23 0.30 2.05
N SER A 119 -9.93 -0.02 2.13
CA SER A 119 -9.31 -0.64 3.31
C SER A 119 -9.35 0.28 4.53
N LEU A 120 -9.15 1.59 4.37
CA LEU A 120 -9.32 2.57 5.45
C LEU A 120 -10.76 2.54 6.02
N ARG A 121 -11.78 2.54 5.15
CA ARG A 121 -13.19 2.42 5.56
C ARG A 121 -13.50 1.07 6.20
N GLN A 122 -12.89 -0.02 5.73
CA GLN A 122 -12.98 -1.31 6.40
C GLN A 122 -12.44 -1.23 7.83
N LEU A 123 -11.27 -0.60 8.03
CA LEU A 123 -10.67 -0.43 9.35
C LEU A 123 -11.49 0.49 10.27
N ALA A 124 -12.29 1.42 9.72
CA ALA A 124 -13.19 2.26 10.52
C ALA A 124 -14.12 1.44 11.42
N THR A 125 -14.53 0.23 10.97
CA THR A 125 -15.41 -0.66 11.74
C THR A 125 -14.74 -1.25 12.99
N TYR A 126 -13.41 -1.20 13.07
CA TYR A 126 -12.59 -1.67 14.19
C TYR A 126 -11.96 -0.53 14.98
N SER A 127 -12.06 0.71 14.50
CA SER A 127 -11.43 1.88 15.11
C SER A 127 -12.28 2.49 16.22
N ARG A 128 -11.61 3.00 17.26
CA ARG A 128 -12.23 3.89 18.24
C ARG A 128 -12.52 5.29 17.67
N HIS A 129 -11.89 5.61 16.53
CA HIS A 129 -11.97 6.90 15.86
C HIS A 129 -12.34 6.73 14.37
N PRO A 130 -13.51 6.15 14.05
CA PRO A 130 -13.91 5.82 12.67
C PRO A 130 -13.91 7.03 11.73
N GLU A 131 -14.13 8.23 12.28
CA GLU A 131 -14.10 9.49 11.54
C GLU A 131 -12.69 9.83 10.99
N GLN A 132 -11.61 9.34 11.63
CA GLN A 132 -10.24 9.51 11.10
C GLN A 132 -10.05 8.67 9.85
N ALA A 133 -10.52 7.43 9.86
CA ALA A 133 -10.47 6.54 8.70
C ALA A 133 -11.20 7.15 7.51
N GLU A 134 -12.42 7.69 7.72
CA GLU A 134 -13.20 8.31 6.63
C GLU A 134 -12.52 9.57 6.10
N ARG A 135 -11.97 10.42 6.98
CA ARG A 135 -11.19 11.60 6.55
C ARG A 135 -9.97 11.19 5.73
N ALA A 136 -9.21 10.17 6.18
CA ALA A 136 -8.04 9.67 5.47
C ALA A 136 -8.43 9.08 4.09
N ALA A 137 -9.49 8.29 4.03
CA ALA A 137 -10.00 7.71 2.80
C ALA A 137 -10.45 8.79 1.80
N THR A 138 -11.24 9.75 2.26
CA THR A 138 -11.76 10.84 1.43
C THR A 138 -10.63 11.72 0.91
N ASN A 139 -9.66 12.08 1.78
CA ASN A 139 -8.48 12.85 1.37
C ASN A 139 -7.67 12.12 0.30
N PHE A 140 -7.40 10.82 0.49
CA PHE A 140 -6.67 10.01 -0.49
C PHE A 140 -7.38 10.02 -1.85
N GLN A 141 -8.69 9.77 -1.88
CA GLN A 141 -9.46 9.77 -3.13
C GLN A 141 -9.47 11.13 -3.83
N GLN A 142 -9.65 12.21 -3.08
CA GLN A 142 -9.67 13.56 -3.65
C GLN A 142 -8.32 13.95 -4.25
N GLU A 143 -7.22 13.65 -3.57
CA GLU A 143 -5.87 13.98 -4.06
C GLU A 143 -5.48 13.12 -5.25
N ILE A 144 -5.78 11.81 -5.24
CA ILE A 144 -5.58 10.94 -6.41
C ILE A 144 -6.40 11.44 -7.60
N GLY A 145 -7.66 11.83 -7.38
CA GLY A 145 -8.49 12.41 -8.45
C GLY A 145 -7.91 13.68 -9.05
N LYS A 146 -7.33 14.57 -8.24
CA LYS A 146 -6.64 15.79 -8.75
C LYS A 146 -5.44 15.44 -9.63
N LEU A 147 -4.63 14.46 -9.22
CA LEU A 147 -3.47 14.00 -10.00
C LEU A 147 -3.90 13.37 -11.32
N GLN A 148 -4.95 12.55 -11.32
CA GLN A 148 -5.51 11.95 -12.52
C GLN A 148 -5.97 13.01 -13.51
N HIS A 149 -6.76 13.98 -13.09
CA HIS A 149 -7.21 15.08 -13.94
C HIS A 149 -6.05 15.94 -14.47
N ALA A 150 -4.99 16.09 -13.70
CA ALA A 150 -3.78 16.77 -14.16
C ALA A 150 -3.05 15.96 -15.25
N GLY A 151 -2.94 14.64 -15.06
CA GLY A 151 -2.32 13.71 -16.04
C GLY A 151 -3.06 13.66 -17.37
N GLU A 152 -4.40 13.63 -17.35
CA GLU A 152 -5.26 13.56 -18.54
C GLU A 152 -5.22 14.85 -19.41
N ARG A 153 -4.95 16.01 -18.81
CA ARG A 153 -4.92 17.30 -19.54
C ARG A 153 -3.74 17.45 -20.48
N HIS A 154 -2.76 16.57 -20.42
CA HIS A 154 -1.62 16.60 -21.34
C HIS A 154 -1.96 15.91 -22.66
N ASN A 155 -2.39 16.67 -23.66
CA ASN A 155 -2.68 16.18 -25.03
C ASN A 155 -1.38 15.85 -25.81
N VAL A 156 -0.42 15.21 -25.16
CA VAL A 156 0.89 14.80 -25.69
C VAL A 156 1.03 13.29 -25.51
N ALA A 157 1.74 12.62 -26.40
CA ALA A 157 2.03 11.20 -26.27
C ALA A 157 2.59 10.89 -24.87
N PRO A 158 2.12 9.80 -24.21
CA PRO A 158 2.57 9.45 -22.88
C PRO A 158 4.08 9.19 -22.84
N LEU A 159 4.75 9.71 -21.82
CA LEU A 159 6.16 9.47 -21.59
C LEU A 159 6.38 7.98 -21.25
N ARG A 160 7.27 7.31 -21.94
CA ARG A 160 7.57 5.88 -21.75
C ARG A 160 8.56 5.71 -20.60
N VAL A 161 8.14 5.04 -19.55
CA VAL A 161 8.88 4.94 -18.29
C VAL A 161 9.23 3.50 -17.95
N PHE A 162 10.46 3.28 -17.52
CA PHE A 162 10.90 2.03 -16.91
C PHE A 162 10.91 2.17 -15.39
N ILE A 163 10.20 1.29 -14.68
CA ILE A 163 10.22 1.24 -13.22
C ILE A 163 11.25 0.18 -12.82
N GLN A 164 12.31 0.58 -12.13
CA GLN A 164 13.43 -0.30 -11.79
C GLN A 164 13.44 -0.69 -10.32
N PHE A 165 13.47 -1.98 -10.07
CA PHE A 165 13.75 -2.56 -8.76
C PHE A 165 15.02 -3.42 -8.84
N GLY A 166 16.02 -3.06 -8.03
CA GLY A 166 17.31 -3.74 -8.02
C GLY A 166 18.13 -3.55 -9.30
N THR A 167 19.24 -4.24 -9.36
CA THR A 167 20.15 -4.31 -10.52
C THR A 167 20.56 -5.74 -10.83
N GLN A 168 20.74 -6.59 -9.81
CA GLN A 168 21.13 -8.00 -9.90
C GLN A 168 20.44 -8.79 -8.76
N PRO A 169 19.30 -9.42 -9.05
CA PRO A 169 18.56 -9.41 -10.31
C PRO A 169 17.81 -8.09 -10.57
N LEU A 170 17.60 -7.79 -11.86
CA LEU A 170 16.82 -6.63 -12.29
C LEU A 170 15.33 -7.01 -12.37
N PHE A 171 14.51 -6.33 -11.61
CA PHE A 171 13.05 -6.46 -11.62
C PHE A 171 12.37 -5.18 -12.08
N THR A 172 11.16 -5.34 -12.56
CA THR A 172 10.25 -4.23 -12.86
C THR A 172 8.82 -4.57 -12.40
N SER A 173 7.87 -3.76 -12.75
CA SER A 173 6.45 -3.96 -12.46
C SER A 173 5.60 -3.91 -13.73
N SER A 174 4.45 -4.60 -13.71
CA SER A 174 3.46 -4.54 -14.78
C SER A 174 2.27 -3.67 -14.39
N LYS A 175 1.30 -3.52 -15.30
CA LYS A 175 0.04 -2.80 -15.03
C LYS A 175 -0.75 -3.31 -13.81
N ALA A 176 -0.47 -4.53 -13.35
CA ALA A 176 -1.13 -5.13 -12.21
C ALA A 176 -0.63 -4.61 -10.85
N THR A 177 0.32 -3.66 -10.83
CA THR A 177 0.90 -3.11 -9.60
C THR A 177 0.47 -1.68 -9.34
N LEU A 178 0.43 -1.27 -8.07
CA LEU A 178 0.16 0.11 -7.66
C LEU A 178 1.16 1.11 -8.25
N GLN A 179 2.42 0.71 -8.37
CA GLN A 179 3.50 1.53 -8.92
C GLN A 179 3.26 1.89 -10.39
N SER A 180 2.81 0.91 -11.17
CA SER A 180 2.47 1.15 -12.57
C SER A 180 1.19 1.97 -12.71
N GLN A 181 0.22 1.80 -11.80
CA GLN A 181 -0.99 2.62 -11.77
C GLN A 181 -0.67 4.10 -11.47
N ILE A 182 0.30 4.38 -10.58
CA ILE A 182 0.78 5.74 -10.33
C ILE A 182 1.38 6.35 -11.61
N VAL A 183 2.21 5.61 -12.33
CA VAL A 183 2.79 6.08 -13.59
C VAL A 183 1.70 6.45 -14.59
N SER A 184 0.69 5.59 -14.74
CA SER A 184 -0.47 5.84 -15.62
C SER A 184 -1.31 7.04 -15.16
N LEU A 185 -1.53 7.19 -13.85
CA LEU A 185 -2.20 8.32 -13.23
C LEU A 185 -1.54 9.67 -13.61
N CYS A 186 -0.20 9.68 -13.68
CA CYS A 186 0.58 10.86 -14.08
C CYS A 186 0.61 11.10 -15.60
N GLY A 187 -0.16 10.35 -16.40
CA GLY A 187 -0.19 10.45 -17.85
C GLY A 187 1.12 9.99 -18.51
N ALA A 188 1.75 8.95 -17.96
CA ALA A 188 2.91 8.26 -18.52
C ALA A 188 2.59 6.77 -18.73
N GLU A 189 3.43 6.06 -19.46
CA GLU A 189 3.28 4.65 -19.79
C GLU A 189 4.44 3.83 -19.21
N ASN A 190 4.13 2.82 -18.40
CA ASN A 190 5.11 1.83 -18.01
C ASN A 190 5.42 0.91 -19.19
N VAL A 191 6.70 0.88 -19.64
CA VAL A 191 7.13 0.09 -20.79
C VAL A 191 6.97 -1.43 -20.61
N PHE A 192 6.70 -1.92 -19.40
CA PHE A 192 6.40 -3.31 -19.09
C PHE A 192 4.94 -3.52 -18.64
N SER A 193 4.03 -2.61 -18.96
CA SER A 193 2.61 -2.73 -18.62
C SER A 193 1.96 -4.00 -19.15
N ASP A 194 2.45 -4.57 -20.24
CA ASP A 194 1.98 -5.77 -20.93
C ASP A 194 2.44 -7.09 -20.29
N SER A 195 3.32 -7.07 -19.27
CA SER A 195 3.78 -8.29 -18.63
C SER A 195 2.62 -9.05 -17.95
N PRO A 196 2.55 -10.39 -18.14
CA PRO A 196 1.51 -11.21 -17.54
C PRO A 196 1.67 -11.42 -16.02
N VAL A 197 2.88 -11.16 -15.48
CA VAL A 197 3.15 -11.25 -14.05
C VAL A 197 3.35 -9.87 -13.45
N PRO A 198 2.95 -9.63 -12.18
CA PRO A 198 3.06 -8.32 -11.55
C PRO A 198 4.50 -7.81 -11.44
N TRP A 199 5.42 -8.67 -11.08
CA TRP A 199 6.84 -8.35 -10.78
C TRP A 199 7.78 -9.19 -11.64
N PRO A 200 7.94 -8.89 -12.95
CA PRO A 200 8.80 -9.67 -13.82
C PRO A 200 10.27 -9.36 -13.57
N GLN A 201 11.09 -10.41 -13.56
CA GLN A 201 12.52 -10.28 -13.75
C GLN A 201 12.80 -10.02 -15.22
N VAL A 202 13.65 -9.06 -15.53
CA VAL A 202 13.95 -8.64 -16.90
C VAL A 202 15.44 -8.53 -17.15
N SER A 203 15.85 -8.60 -18.43
CA SER A 203 17.24 -8.34 -18.81
C SER A 203 17.43 -6.88 -19.28
N ARG A 204 18.69 -6.41 -19.30
CA ARG A 204 19.02 -5.08 -19.84
C ARG A 204 18.58 -4.95 -21.30
N GLU A 205 18.76 -5.99 -22.11
CA GLU A 205 18.41 -6.01 -23.52
C GLU A 205 16.87 -5.87 -23.72
N GLN A 206 16.08 -6.48 -22.83
CA GLN A 206 14.62 -6.33 -22.87
C GLN A 206 14.21 -4.88 -22.57
N VAL A 207 14.88 -4.22 -21.62
CA VAL A 207 14.63 -2.81 -21.29
C VAL A 207 15.02 -1.91 -22.46
N LEU A 208 16.22 -2.11 -23.02
CA LEU A 208 16.72 -1.31 -24.15
C LEU A 208 15.81 -1.42 -25.37
N ARG A 209 15.29 -2.62 -25.70
CA ARG A 209 14.33 -2.80 -26.80
C ARG A 209 13.00 -2.10 -26.61
N ARG A 210 12.63 -1.79 -25.37
CA ARG A 210 11.41 -1.07 -25.03
C ARG A 210 11.58 0.45 -25.00
N GLU A 211 12.81 0.93 -25.25
CA GLU A 211 13.15 2.34 -25.43
C GLU A 211 12.50 3.27 -24.39
N PRO A 212 12.76 3.09 -23.08
CA PRO A 212 12.25 4.00 -22.08
C PRO A 212 12.86 5.40 -22.25
N GLN A 213 12.08 6.41 -21.94
CA GLN A 213 12.49 7.82 -21.98
C GLN A 213 12.83 8.36 -20.59
N ALA A 214 12.47 7.62 -19.53
CA ALA A 214 12.86 7.91 -18.17
C ALA A 214 12.90 6.61 -17.35
N ILE A 215 13.65 6.62 -16.24
CA ILE A 215 13.72 5.52 -15.28
C ILE A 215 13.21 6.03 -13.94
N ILE A 216 12.32 5.28 -13.29
CA ILE A 216 11.88 5.54 -11.92
C ILE A 216 12.50 4.48 -11.01
N VAL A 217 13.09 4.91 -9.88
CA VAL A 217 13.71 4.03 -8.89
C VAL A 217 13.38 4.50 -7.48
N GLY A 218 13.05 3.54 -6.60
CA GLY A 218 12.93 3.84 -5.16
C GLY A 218 14.28 4.21 -4.54
N GLY A 219 14.28 5.15 -3.60
CA GLY A 219 15.46 5.57 -2.84
C GLY A 219 15.72 7.06 -2.89
N ALA A 220 16.83 7.45 -2.27
CA ALA A 220 17.26 8.84 -2.19
C ALA A 220 17.95 9.30 -3.49
N PRO A 221 18.08 10.64 -3.73
CA PRO A 221 18.67 11.21 -4.94
C PRO A 221 20.11 10.72 -5.23
N GLU A 222 20.86 10.29 -4.22
CA GLU A 222 22.22 9.75 -4.34
C GLU A 222 22.27 8.49 -5.21
N ARG A 223 21.15 7.78 -5.37
CA ARG A 223 21.05 6.60 -6.25
C ARG A 223 21.12 6.94 -7.73
N ILE A 224 20.83 8.18 -8.14
CA ILE A 224 20.78 8.60 -9.55
C ILE A 224 22.08 8.23 -10.25
N ALA A 225 23.22 8.62 -9.69
CA ALA A 225 24.53 8.37 -10.32
C ALA A 225 24.83 6.86 -10.52
N SER A 226 24.50 6.02 -9.54
CA SER A 226 24.68 4.58 -9.64
C SER A 226 23.76 3.92 -10.67
N VAL A 227 22.52 4.38 -10.78
CA VAL A 227 21.56 3.90 -11.80
C VAL A 227 22.02 4.33 -13.19
N GLN A 228 22.44 5.59 -13.36
CA GLN A 228 22.99 6.06 -14.63
C GLN A 228 24.23 5.27 -15.06
N ALA A 229 25.18 5.03 -14.15
CA ALA A 229 26.38 4.22 -14.40
C ALA A 229 26.02 2.78 -14.81
N PHE A 230 24.99 2.19 -14.20
CA PHE A 230 24.51 0.85 -14.57
C PHE A 230 24.00 0.80 -16.02
N TRP A 231 23.35 1.86 -16.52
CA TRP A 231 22.77 1.88 -17.86
C TRP A 231 23.73 2.37 -18.95
N GLN A 232 24.71 3.20 -18.62
CA GLN A 232 25.68 3.73 -19.60
C GLN A 232 26.57 2.64 -20.18
N PRO A 233 27.04 2.80 -21.46
CA PRO A 233 26.67 3.85 -22.40
C PRO A 233 25.39 3.56 -23.19
N GLN A 234 24.72 2.41 -22.97
CA GLN A 234 23.65 1.91 -23.82
C GLN A 234 22.32 2.71 -23.69
N LEU A 235 22.09 3.30 -22.51
CA LEU A 235 20.90 4.10 -22.25
C LEU A 235 21.27 5.35 -21.45
N THR A 236 20.95 6.52 -22.01
CA THR A 236 21.16 7.82 -21.36
C THR A 236 19.83 8.55 -21.30
N VAL A 237 19.09 8.34 -20.20
CA VAL A 237 17.78 8.96 -19.95
C VAL A 237 17.73 9.52 -18.52
N PRO A 238 16.85 10.49 -18.25
CA PRO A 238 16.62 10.96 -16.89
C PRO A 238 16.26 9.83 -15.91
N VAL A 239 16.78 9.91 -14.71
CA VAL A 239 16.45 9.02 -13.59
C VAL A 239 15.69 9.81 -12.55
N ILE A 240 14.50 9.36 -12.23
CA ILE A 240 13.60 9.89 -11.20
C ILE A 240 13.76 9.02 -9.95
N THR A 241 14.08 9.62 -8.81
CA THR A 241 14.03 8.93 -7.52
C THR A 241 12.74 9.27 -6.80
N VAL A 242 12.21 8.31 -6.08
CA VAL A 242 11.04 8.45 -5.22
C VAL A 242 11.34 7.82 -3.86
N ASN A 243 10.83 8.40 -2.77
CA ASN A 243 11.01 7.82 -1.46
C ASN A 243 10.57 6.35 -1.47
N GLU A 244 11.47 5.46 -1.04
CA GLU A 244 11.29 4.00 -1.18
C GLU A 244 10.12 3.49 -0.34
N ASP A 245 9.96 3.98 0.89
CA ASP A 245 8.86 3.58 1.77
C ASP A 245 7.49 4.03 1.23
N TRP A 246 7.44 5.23 0.66
CA TRP A 246 6.20 5.71 0.04
C TRP A 246 5.82 4.91 -1.20
N PHE A 247 6.81 4.48 -1.96
CA PHE A 247 6.60 3.80 -3.24
C PHE A 247 6.40 2.29 -3.11
N SER A 248 7.00 1.67 -2.09
CA SER A 248 6.94 0.21 -1.89
C SER A 248 5.76 -0.24 -1.01
N ARG A 249 5.23 0.64 -0.15
CA ARG A 249 4.18 0.29 0.80
C ARG A 249 2.78 0.61 0.26
N SER A 250 1.88 -0.37 0.26
CA SER A 250 0.50 -0.24 -0.22
C SER A 250 -0.40 0.48 0.82
N GLY A 251 0.02 1.66 1.27
CA GLY A 251 -0.61 2.43 2.34
C GLY A 251 -0.91 3.88 1.94
N PRO A 252 -1.39 4.70 2.89
CA PRO A 252 -1.80 6.09 2.61
C PRO A 252 -0.67 6.96 2.08
N ARG A 253 0.60 6.69 2.45
CA ARG A 253 1.77 7.44 1.98
C ARG A 253 2.10 7.20 0.50
N LEU A 254 1.47 6.21 -0.15
CA LEU A 254 1.57 6.03 -1.60
C LEU A 254 1.09 7.27 -2.37
N LEU A 255 0.19 8.08 -1.77
CA LEU A 255 -0.20 9.39 -2.29
C LEU A 255 1.00 10.33 -2.44
N LEU A 256 1.93 10.34 -1.47
CA LEU A 256 3.14 11.17 -1.52
C LEU A 256 4.06 10.73 -2.66
N ALA A 257 4.19 9.41 -2.88
CA ALA A 257 4.92 8.88 -4.03
C ALA A 257 4.26 9.31 -5.37
N ALA A 258 2.93 9.25 -5.46
CA ALA A 258 2.20 9.71 -6.64
C ALA A 258 2.42 11.20 -6.91
N GLN A 259 2.32 12.04 -5.89
CA GLN A 259 2.58 13.49 -6.01
C GLN A 259 4.01 13.76 -6.49
N GLN A 260 5.00 13.11 -5.89
CA GLN A 260 6.41 13.26 -6.25
C GLN A 260 6.68 12.82 -7.69
N ILE A 261 6.19 11.66 -8.09
CA ILE A 261 6.38 11.10 -9.45
C ILE A 261 5.69 11.99 -10.49
N CYS A 262 4.42 12.37 -10.26
CA CYS A 262 3.68 13.22 -11.20
C CYS A 262 4.35 14.57 -11.40
N SER A 263 4.87 15.20 -10.35
CA SER A 263 5.61 16.47 -10.44
C SER A 263 6.87 16.31 -11.30
N GLN A 264 7.70 15.31 -11.01
CA GLN A 264 8.96 15.09 -11.75
C GLN A 264 8.71 14.70 -13.22
N LEU A 265 7.69 13.89 -13.52
CA LEU A 265 7.32 13.55 -14.88
C LEU A 265 6.80 14.76 -15.67
N ALA A 266 6.07 15.67 -15.01
CA ALA A 266 5.60 16.90 -15.64
C ALA A 266 6.77 17.83 -16.04
N GLU A 267 7.83 17.89 -15.24
CA GLU A 267 9.05 18.67 -15.55
C GLU A 267 9.84 18.10 -16.73
N LEU A 268 9.80 16.77 -16.94
CA LEU A 268 10.52 16.12 -18.05
C LEU A 268 9.83 16.27 -19.41
N LYS A 269 8.49 16.39 -19.46
CA LYS A 269 7.72 16.44 -20.71
C LYS A 269 8.15 17.57 -21.66
N PRO A 270 8.35 18.83 -21.23
CA PRO A 270 8.78 19.91 -22.09
C PRO A 270 10.19 19.72 -22.67
N THR A 271 11.12 19.23 -21.87
CA THR A 271 12.53 19.05 -22.27
C THR A 271 12.71 17.96 -23.32
N LEU A 272 11.94 16.88 -23.26
CA LEU A 272 11.97 15.79 -24.22
C LEU A 272 11.19 16.10 -25.52
N SER A 273 10.22 17.01 -25.46
CA SER A 273 9.48 17.50 -26.66
C SER A 273 10.32 18.46 -27.51
N SER A 274 11.22 19.21 -26.90
CA SER A 274 12.10 20.18 -27.62
C SER A 274 13.36 19.55 -28.20
N ALA A 275 13.66 18.28 -27.90
CA ALA A 275 14.85 17.55 -28.34
C ALA A 275 14.60 16.69 -29.61
N LYS A 276 13.40 16.73 -30.20
CA LYS A 276 13.01 16.13 -31.49
C LYS A 276 12.97 17.19 -32.56
#